data_4694a7b17682d3332ba8ee5c19519205
#
_entry.id   4694a7b17682d3332ba8ee5c19519205
#
_cell.length_a   1.000
_cell.length_b   1.000
_cell.length_c   1.000
_cell.angle_alpha   90.00
_cell.angle_beta   90.00
_cell.angle_gamma   90.00
#
_symmetry.space_group_name_H-M   'P 1'
#
loop_
_entity.id
_entity.type
_entity.pdbx_description
1 polymer ?
#
loop_
_entity_poly.entity_id
_entity_poly.type
_entity_poly.pdbx_seq_one_letter_code
_entity_poly.pdbx_strand_id
1 'polypeptide(L)'
;MTPDPLAPDPLTVALRPLRPGDEAAAVRWAADPVFCRAADWTPGLSARVVRRHWQLIIAVQEPAFYRWGVTVNGELVGYADLGRIGPGGAELGIALGDRAQWGRGVAFRACQDLLTLAWEADLPRVTALVHAPNARSHALMRRLNMRDDGQAAPEPYAGEVVAVTRYVILNPALIGE
;
A
#
# COMPACT_ATOMS: atom_id res chain seq x y z
N MET A 1 -12.13 -35.48 8.32
CA MET A 1 -12.24 -34.81 7.01
C MET A 1 -10.82 -34.47 6.59
N THR A 2 -10.20 -35.28 5.75
CA THR A 2 -8.83 -35.10 5.22
C THR A 2 -8.86 -33.89 4.27
N PRO A 3 -7.93 -32.95 4.37
CA PRO A 3 -7.84 -31.83 3.43
C PRO A 3 -7.61 -32.37 2.02
N ASP A 4 -8.28 -31.77 1.05
CA ASP A 4 -8.09 -32.05 -0.37
C ASP A 4 -6.63 -31.72 -0.76
N PRO A 5 -5.82 -32.71 -1.21
CA PRO A 5 -4.43 -32.46 -1.59
C PRO A 5 -4.25 -31.61 -2.85
N LEU A 6 -5.34 -31.23 -3.52
CA LEU A 6 -5.37 -30.36 -4.70
C LEU A 6 -5.89 -28.95 -4.41
N ALA A 7 -6.28 -28.65 -3.16
CA ALA A 7 -6.62 -27.30 -2.79
C ALA A 7 -5.35 -26.44 -2.82
N PRO A 8 -5.32 -25.31 -3.56
CA PRO A 8 -4.15 -24.44 -3.54
C PRO A 8 -3.90 -23.99 -2.11
N ASP A 9 -2.64 -24.05 -1.67
CA ASP A 9 -2.24 -23.56 -0.36
C ASP A 9 -2.84 -22.16 -0.11
N PRO A 10 -3.46 -21.91 1.05
CA PRO A 10 -4.05 -20.63 1.33
C PRO A 10 -2.99 -19.56 1.24
N LEU A 11 -3.23 -18.50 0.43
CA LEU A 11 -2.31 -17.36 0.31
C LEU A 11 -2.07 -16.75 1.69
N THR A 12 -0.86 -16.90 2.20
CA THR A 12 -0.42 -16.23 3.41
C THR A 12 0.10 -14.85 3.04
N VAL A 13 -0.71 -13.82 3.32
CA VAL A 13 -0.33 -12.41 3.17
C VAL A 13 0.12 -11.90 4.53
N ALA A 14 1.24 -11.18 4.58
CA ALA A 14 1.72 -10.58 5.82
C ALA A 14 2.45 -9.24 5.54
N LEU A 15 2.42 -8.36 6.52
CA LEU A 15 3.28 -7.19 6.60
C LEU A 15 4.54 -7.52 7.41
N ARG A 16 5.68 -7.01 6.96
CA ARG A 16 6.92 -7.05 7.72
C ARG A 16 7.74 -5.79 7.52
N PRO A 17 8.60 -5.42 8.46
CA PRO A 17 9.58 -4.36 8.24
C PRO A 17 10.41 -4.63 6.97
N LEU A 18 10.73 -3.57 6.25
CA LEU A 18 11.70 -3.65 5.16
C LEU A 18 13.09 -3.94 5.73
N ARG A 19 13.90 -4.65 4.95
CA ARG A 19 15.25 -5.05 5.35
C ARG A 19 16.24 -4.90 4.19
N PRO A 20 17.56 -4.78 4.47
CA PRO A 20 18.57 -4.79 3.43
C PRO A 20 18.40 -5.99 2.48
N GLY A 21 18.46 -5.73 1.17
CA GLY A 21 18.19 -6.70 0.10
C GLY A 21 16.81 -6.52 -0.55
N ASP A 22 15.84 -5.93 0.13
CA ASP A 22 14.49 -5.69 -0.41
C ASP A 22 14.50 -4.70 -1.59
N GLU A 23 15.50 -3.83 -1.68
CA GLU A 23 15.70 -2.92 -2.82
C GLU A 23 15.82 -3.66 -4.16
N ALA A 24 16.20 -4.93 -4.15
CA ALA A 24 16.25 -5.75 -5.36
C ALA A 24 14.85 -6.00 -5.96
N ALA A 25 13.84 -6.14 -5.10
CA ALA A 25 12.44 -6.23 -5.55
C ALA A 25 11.98 -4.93 -6.19
N ALA A 26 12.28 -3.78 -5.58
CA ALA A 26 11.95 -2.47 -6.12
C ALA A 26 12.57 -2.22 -7.50
N VAL A 27 13.82 -2.68 -7.72
CA VAL A 27 14.47 -2.61 -9.03
C VAL A 27 13.71 -3.44 -10.08
N ARG A 28 13.23 -4.64 -9.71
CA ARG A 28 12.40 -5.45 -10.62
C ARG A 28 11.08 -4.77 -10.96
N TRP A 29 10.42 -4.18 -9.95
CA TRP A 29 9.15 -3.47 -10.16
C TRP A 29 9.32 -2.22 -11.04
N ALA A 30 10.40 -1.46 -10.85
CA ALA A 30 10.71 -0.28 -11.67
C ALA A 30 10.97 -0.61 -13.15
N ALA A 31 11.32 -1.84 -13.46
CA ALA A 31 11.49 -2.32 -14.84
C ALA A 31 10.15 -2.66 -15.52
N ASP A 32 9.05 -2.72 -14.78
CA ASP A 32 7.71 -3.00 -15.32
C ASP A 32 6.94 -1.69 -15.59
N PRO A 33 6.75 -1.29 -16.86
CA PRO A 33 6.08 -0.04 -17.19
C PRO A 33 4.60 -0.04 -16.82
N VAL A 34 3.96 -1.20 -16.72
CA VAL A 34 2.56 -1.33 -16.31
C VAL A 34 2.43 -1.03 -14.82
N PHE A 35 3.33 -1.57 -14.00
CA PHE A 35 3.40 -1.24 -12.58
C PHE A 35 3.72 0.24 -12.37
N CYS A 36 4.76 0.77 -13.03
CA CYS A 36 5.16 2.17 -12.88
C CYS A 36 3.98 3.12 -13.17
N ARG A 37 3.22 2.87 -14.23
CA ARG A 37 2.03 3.67 -14.55
C ARG A 37 0.94 3.56 -13.49
N ALA A 38 0.69 2.36 -12.98
CA ALA A 38 -0.37 2.13 -12.00
C ALA A 38 -0.03 2.68 -10.60
N ALA A 39 1.25 2.69 -10.24
CA ALA A 39 1.76 3.15 -8.95
C ALA A 39 2.29 4.59 -8.99
N ASP A 40 2.16 5.27 -10.14
CA ASP A 40 2.72 6.60 -10.41
C ASP A 40 4.24 6.70 -10.12
N TRP A 41 4.95 5.63 -10.44
CA TRP A 41 6.40 5.63 -10.38
C TRP A 41 6.97 6.24 -11.67
N THR A 42 8.02 7.05 -11.53
CA THR A 42 8.76 7.59 -12.68
C THR A 42 9.32 6.46 -13.52
N PRO A 43 8.89 6.32 -14.79
CA PRO A 43 9.38 5.26 -15.66
C PRO A 43 10.83 5.53 -16.10
N GLY A 44 11.57 4.46 -16.43
CA GLY A 44 12.91 4.57 -17.03
C GLY A 44 14.02 4.95 -16.06
N LEU A 45 13.77 4.98 -14.75
CA LEU A 45 14.84 5.15 -13.77
C LEU A 45 15.82 3.97 -13.83
N SER A 46 17.12 4.28 -13.76
CA SER A 46 18.15 3.23 -13.74
C SER A 46 18.04 2.40 -12.44
N ALA A 47 18.42 1.13 -12.54
CA ALA A 47 18.47 0.22 -11.38
C ALA A 47 19.30 0.79 -10.22
N ARG A 48 20.36 1.55 -10.52
CA ARG A 48 21.21 2.22 -9.52
C ARG A 48 20.43 3.28 -8.74
N VAL A 49 19.64 4.10 -9.43
CA VAL A 49 18.83 5.18 -8.80
C VAL A 49 17.77 4.55 -7.91
N VAL A 50 17.01 3.57 -8.42
CA VAL A 50 15.96 2.88 -7.66
C VAL A 50 16.55 2.20 -6.43
N ARG A 51 17.65 1.45 -6.60
CA ARG A 51 18.33 0.77 -5.49
C ARG A 51 18.75 1.73 -4.40
N ARG A 52 19.42 2.83 -4.76
CA ARG A 52 19.87 3.83 -3.79
C ARG A 52 18.70 4.46 -3.03
N HIS A 53 17.64 4.81 -3.73
CA HIS A 53 16.44 5.39 -3.12
C HIS A 53 15.83 4.43 -2.09
N TRP A 54 15.67 3.16 -2.45
CA TRP A 54 15.11 2.17 -1.53
C TRP A 54 16.03 1.84 -0.36
N GLN A 55 17.36 1.82 -0.56
CA GLN A 55 18.32 1.68 0.52
C GLN A 55 18.18 2.81 1.55
N LEU A 56 17.93 4.05 1.10
CA LEU A 56 17.65 5.17 2.01
C LEU A 56 16.35 4.97 2.79
N ILE A 57 15.26 4.55 2.11
CA ILE A 57 13.98 4.26 2.78
C ILE A 57 14.16 3.16 3.84
N ILE A 58 14.93 2.12 3.54
CA ILE A 58 15.19 1.01 4.47
C ILE A 58 16.03 1.45 5.66
N ALA A 59 17.01 2.34 5.45
CA ALA A 59 17.96 2.76 6.48
C ALA A 59 17.43 3.87 7.39
N VAL A 60 16.52 4.71 6.88
CA VAL A 60 16.01 5.89 7.59
C VAL A 60 14.60 5.61 8.09
N GLN A 61 14.39 5.72 9.39
CA GLN A 61 13.06 5.70 9.99
C GLN A 61 12.61 7.14 10.25
N GLU A 62 11.48 7.52 9.65
CA GLU A 62 10.86 8.83 9.87
C GLU A 62 9.67 8.66 10.82
N PRO A 63 9.56 9.47 11.91
CA PRO A 63 8.47 9.31 12.89
C PRO A 63 7.07 9.45 12.29
N ALA A 64 6.93 10.21 11.20
CA ALA A 64 5.65 10.47 10.54
C ALA A 64 5.39 9.59 9.30
N PHE A 65 6.27 8.61 9.04
CA PHE A 65 6.14 7.74 7.86
C PHE A 65 6.72 6.35 8.13
N TYR A 66 5.90 5.32 7.92
CA TYR A 66 6.32 3.93 7.99
C TYR A 66 5.96 3.20 6.71
N ARG A 67 6.92 2.43 6.19
CA ARG A 67 6.73 1.52 5.05
C ARG A 67 6.99 0.09 5.46
N TRP A 68 6.01 -0.78 5.24
CA TRP A 68 6.14 -2.22 5.42
C TRP A 68 6.24 -2.92 4.07
N GLY A 69 7.01 -4.01 4.01
CA GLY A 69 6.96 -4.93 2.91
C GLY A 69 5.69 -5.78 3.00
N VAL A 70 4.97 -5.89 1.88
CA VAL A 70 3.88 -6.84 1.70
C VAL A 70 4.45 -8.14 1.16
N THR A 71 4.22 -9.24 1.86
CA THR A 71 4.69 -10.56 1.43
C THR A 71 3.52 -11.50 1.13
N VAL A 72 3.75 -12.40 0.19
CA VAL A 72 2.87 -13.55 -0.11
C VAL A 72 3.71 -14.81 0.02
N ASN A 73 3.33 -15.71 0.92
CA ASN A 73 4.09 -16.93 1.22
C ASN A 73 5.58 -16.65 1.52
N GLY A 74 5.86 -15.52 2.20
CA GLY A 74 7.20 -15.08 2.56
C GLY A 74 7.95 -14.26 1.50
N GLU A 75 7.50 -14.26 0.24
CA GLU A 75 8.10 -13.49 -0.85
C GLU A 75 7.60 -12.04 -0.85
N LEU A 76 8.51 -11.08 -1.00
CA LEU A 76 8.18 -9.65 -1.07
C LEU A 76 7.55 -9.32 -2.44
N VAL A 77 6.29 -8.88 -2.40
CA VAL A 77 5.48 -8.61 -3.61
C VAL A 77 5.03 -7.16 -3.75
N GLY A 78 5.20 -6.35 -2.71
CA GLY A 78 4.77 -4.97 -2.68
C GLY A 78 5.14 -4.27 -1.39
N TYR A 79 4.52 -3.12 -1.16
CA TYR A 79 4.68 -2.35 0.08
C TYR A 79 3.37 -1.67 0.47
N ALA A 80 3.25 -1.39 1.77
CA ALA A 80 2.14 -0.65 2.35
C ALA A 80 2.67 0.42 3.30
N ASP A 81 2.08 1.60 3.27
CA ASP A 81 2.54 2.79 3.98
C ASP A 81 1.48 3.33 4.94
N LEU A 82 1.94 3.81 6.09
CA LEU A 82 1.26 4.85 6.85
C LEU A 82 2.13 6.10 6.80
N GLY A 83 1.64 7.13 6.14
CA GLY A 83 2.27 8.44 6.04
C GLY A 83 1.52 9.50 6.80
N ARG A 84 2.13 10.68 6.98
CA ARG A 84 1.53 11.82 7.68
C ARG A 84 1.01 11.47 9.07
N ILE A 85 1.69 10.55 9.74
CA ILE A 85 1.29 10.08 11.06
C ILE A 85 1.34 11.24 12.07
N GLY A 86 0.24 11.44 12.77
CA GLY A 86 0.12 12.48 13.78
C GLY A 86 -1.17 12.34 14.60
N PRO A 87 -1.46 13.30 15.51
CA PRO A 87 -2.64 13.24 16.36
C PRO A 87 -3.97 13.19 15.61
N GLY A 88 -4.00 13.63 14.35
CA GLY A 88 -5.20 13.60 13.51
C GLY A 88 -5.39 12.30 12.73
N GLY A 89 -4.48 11.34 12.82
CA GLY A 89 -4.52 10.06 12.09
C GLY A 89 -3.32 9.84 11.18
N ALA A 90 -3.50 9.02 10.16
CA ALA A 90 -2.48 8.72 9.15
C ALA A 90 -3.09 8.62 7.74
N GLU A 91 -2.22 8.59 6.73
CA GLU A 91 -2.60 8.35 5.33
C GLU A 91 -2.07 6.99 4.88
N LEU A 92 -2.96 6.15 4.37
CA LEU A 92 -2.67 4.83 3.86
C LEU A 92 -2.22 4.89 2.40
N GLY A 93 -1.11 4.20 2.10
CA GLY A 93 -0.67 3.90 0.75
C GLY A 93 -0.45 2.41 0.56
N ILE A 94 -0.64 1.91 -0.65
CA ILE A 94 -0.41 0.51 -1.01
C ILE A 94 0.00 0.39 -2.48
N ALA A 95 1.04 -0.40 -2.75
CA ALA A 95 1.40 -0.78 -4.10
C ALA A 95 1.89 -2.24 -4.14
N LEU A 96 1.35 -3.01 -5.08
CA LEU A 96 1.81 -4.37 -5.38
C LEU A 96 2.67 -4.34 -6.64
N GLY A 97 3.98 -4.50 -6.48
CA GLY A 97 4.94 -4.47 -7.57
C GLY A 97 4.93 -5.75 -8.40
N ASP A 98 4.61 -6.89 -7.79
CA ASP A 98 4.39 -8.14 -8.52
C ASP A 98 2.96 -8.19 -9.06
N ARG A 99 2.81 -8.01 -10.38
CA ARG A 99 1.50 -8.03 -11.04
C ARG A 99 0.79 -9.38 -10.98
N ALA A 100 1.51 -10.48 -10.78
CA ALA A 100 0.91 -11.79 -10.61
C ALA A 100 0.01 -11.86 -9.34
N GLN A 101 0.18 -10.93 -8.41
CA GLN A 101 -0.62 -10.83 -7.20
C GLN A 101 -1.85 -9.94 -7.34
N TRP A 102 -2.00 -9.23 -8.46
CA TRP A 102 -3.15 -8.36 -8.68
C TRP A 102 -4.46 -9.17 -8.82
N GLY A 103 -5.55 -8.65 -8.27
CA GLY A 103 -6.86 -9.31 -8.30
C GLY A 103 -7.01 -10.51 -7.36
N ARG A 104 -5.97 -10.89 -6.61
CA ARG A 104 -5.98 -12.05 -5.70
C ARG A 104 -6.35 -11.70 -4.25
N GLY A 105 -6.74 -10.45 -3.98
CA GLY A 105 -7.11 -10.00 -2.64
C GLY A 105 -5.91 -9.66 -1.74
N VAL A 106 -4.68 -9.70 -2.25
CA VAL A 106 -3.45 -9.43 -1.47
C VAL A 106 -3.47 -8.01 -0.90
N ALA A 107 -3.75 -7.00 -1.72
CA ALA A 107 -3.81 -5.61 -1.25
C ALA A 107 -4.89 -5.41 -0.16
N PHE A 108 -6.03 -6.08 -0.28
CA PHE A 108 -7.09 -6.01 0.73
C PHE A 108 -6.62 -6.55 2.08
N ARG A 109 -6.01 -7.74 2.11
CA ARG A 109 -5.48 -8.33 3.35
C ARG A 109 -4.37 -7.49 3.96
N ALA A 110 -3.41 -7.04 3.14
CA ALA A 110 -2.33 -6.16 3.60
C ALA A 110 -2.86 -4.85 4.21
N CYS A 111 -3.88 -4.22 3.59
CA CYS A 111 -4.49 -3.02 4.15
C CYS A 111 -5.28 -3.29 5.43
N GLN A 112 -5.92 -4.47 5.59
CA GLN A 112 -6.56 -4.83 6.86
C GLN A 112 -5.53 -4.94 7.99
N ASP A 113 -4.38 -5.59 7.74
CA ASP A 113 -3.29 -5.67 8.71
C ASP A 113 -2.73 -4.28 9.03
N LEU A 114 -2.59 -3.41 8.00
CA LEU A 114 -2.12 -2.04 8.18
C LEU A 114 -3.08 -1.20 9.03
N LEU A 115 -4.39 -1.36 8.84
CA LEU A 115 -5.41 -0.71 9.67
C LEU A 115 -5.35 -1.21 11.11
N THR A 116 -5.11 -2.52 11.32
CA THR A 116 -4.91 -3.07 12.66
C THR A 116 -3.71 -2.41 13.36
N LEU A 117 -2.57 -2.27 12.66
CA LEU A 117 -1.40 -1.57 13.20
C LEU A 117 -1.71 -0.09 13.54
N ALA A 118 -2.52 0.58 12.70
CA ALA A 118 -2.95 1.95 12.96
C ALA A 118 -3.81 2.05 14.23
N TRP A 119 -4.71 1.08 14.45
CA TRP A 119 -5.56 1.04 15.64
C TRP A 119 -4.76 0.69 16.91
N GLU A 120 -3.80 -0.21 16.83
CA GLU A 120 -2.87 -0.54 17.91
C GLU A 120 -1.98 0.65 18.31
N ALA A 121 -1.75 1.59 17.39
CA ALA A 121 -1.06 2.85 17.62
C ALA A 121 -2.01 3.99 18.08
N ASP A 122 -3.25 3.68 18.44
CA ASP A 122 -4.28 4.63 18.90
C ASP A 122 -4.59 5.77 17.90
N LEU A 123 -4.34 5.53 16.60
CA LEU A 123 -4.68 6.54 15.60
C LEU A 123 -6.20 6.68 15.49
N PRO A 124 -6.74 7.92 15.49
CA PRO A 124 -8.20 8.12 15.49
C PRO A 124 -8.85 7.83 14.14
N ARG A 125 -8.10 7.92 13.05
CA ARG A 125 -8.57 7.65 11.69
C ARG A 125 -7.43 7.35 10.74
N VAL A 126 -7.77 6.70 9.64
CA VAL A 126 -6.89 6.52 8.49
C VAL A 126 -7.60 7.07 7.25
N THR A 127 -6.87 7.86 6.47
CA THR A 127 -7.31 8.39 5.18
C THR A 127 -6.57 7.71 4.04
N ALA A 128 -7.09 7.82 2.82
CA ALA A 128 -6.38 7.45 1.60
C ALA A 128 -6.76 8.41 0.48
N LEU A 129 -5.81 8.77 -0.36
CA LEU A 129 -6.02 9.59 -1.55
C LEU A 129 -6.01 8.69 -2.78
N VAL A 130 -7.03 8.79 -3.61
CA VAL A 130 -7.18 7.95 -4.80
C VAL A 130 -7.42 8.81 -6.04
N HIS A 131 -6.52 8.71 -7.01
CA HIS A 131 -6.62 9.38 -8.30
C HIS A 131 -7.81 8.85 -9.10
N ALA A 132 -8.59 9.73 -9.71
CA ALA A 132 -9.84 9.38 -10.39
C ALA A 132 -9.73 8.20 -11.38
N PRO A 133 -8.65 8.06 -12.19
CA PRO A 133 -8.52 6.94 -13.12
C PRO A 133 -8.18 5.60 -12.46
N ASN A 134 -7.82 5.58 -11.14
CA ASN A 134 -7.37 4.37 -10.46
C ASN A 134 -8.55 3.54 -9.91
N ALA A 135 -9.29 2.90 -10.83
CA ALA A 135 -10.48 2.11 -10.49
C ALA A 135 -10.19 0.98 -9.47
N ARG A 136 -8.98 0.40 -9.47
CA ARG A 136 -8.59 -0.66 -8.52
C ARG A 136 -8.51 -0.14 -7.10
N SER A 137 -7.87 1.03 -6.90
CA SER A 137 -7.78 1.64 -5.57
C SER A 137 -9.15 2.09 -5.07
N HIS A 138 -10.01 2.65 -5.93
CA HIS A 138 -11.39 2.96 -5.56
C HIS A 138 -12.16 1.72 -5.09
N ALA A 139 -12.04 0.59 -5.80
CA ALA A 139 -12.67 -0.66 -5.40
C ALA A 139 -12.11 -1.20 -4.08
N LEU A 140 -10.79 -1.07 -3.86
CA LEU A 140 -10.13 -1.46 -2.61
C LEU A 140 -10.63 -0.65 -1.43
N MET A 141 -10.70 0.69 -1.54
CA MET A 141 -11.18 1.55 -0.46
C MET A 141 -12.62 1.21 -0.06
N ARG A 142 -13.50 0.99 -1.04
CA ARG A 142 -14.88 0.57 -0.75
C ARG A 142 -14.93 -0.79 -0.05
N ARG A 143 -14.10 -1.74 -0.48
CA ARG A 143 -14.03 -3.08 0.13
C ARG A 143 -13.50 -3.03 1.58
N LEU A 144 -12.64 -2.05 1.90
CA LEU A 144 -12.16 -1.78 3.25
C LEU A 144 -13.19 -1.02 4.11
N ASN A 145 -14.39 -0.76 3.58
CA ASN A 145 -15.43 0.08 4.21
C ASN A 145 -14.96 1.51 4.50
N MET A 146 -13.98 2.01 3.77
CA MET A 146 -13.64 3.42 3.80
C MET A 146 -14.72 4.22 3.06
N ARG A 147 -15.22 5.27 3.70
CA ARG A 147 -16.22 6.16 3.09
C ARG A 147 -15.55 7.27 2.27
N ASP A 148 -16.24 7.73 1.26
CA ASP A 148 -15.87 8.93 0.52
C ASP A 148 -15.98 10.16 1.46
N ASP A 149 -14.89 10.92 1.55
CA ASP A 149 -14.76 12.12 2.38
C ASP A 149 -14.52 13.38 1.52
N GLY A 150 -14.95 13.33 0.26
CA GLY A 150 -14.90 14.43 -0.69
C GLY A 150 -13.63 14.48 -1.53
N GLN A 151 -13.47 15.59 -2.23
CA GLN A 151 -12.35 15.80 -3.15
C GLN A 151 -11.16 16.42 -2.42
N ALA A 152 -9.97 15.93 -2.71
CA ALA A 152 -8.70 16.59 -2.40
C ALA A 152 -8.26 17.49 -3.56
N ALA A 153 -7.16 18.23 -3.38
CA ALA A 153 -6.57 18.99 -4.46
C ALA A 153 -6.18 18.05 -5.63
N PRO A 154 -6.44 18.45 -6.89
CA PRO A 154 -5.99 17.67 -8.03
C PRO A 154 -4.47 17.46 -8.02
N GLU A 155 -4.03 16.28 -8.44
CA GLU A 155 -2.62 15.89 -8.45
C GLU A 155 -2.20 15.34 -9.81
N PRO A 156 -0.90 15.45 -10.17
CA PRO A 156 -0.36 14.74 -11.32
C PRO A 156 -0.49 13.23 -11.13
N TYR A 157 -0.95 12.53 -12.16
CA TYR A 157 -1.01 11.07 -12.21
C TYR A 157 -0.84 10.60 -13.67
N ALA A 158 0.15 9.74 -13.91
CA ALA A 158 0.47 9.23 -15.25
C ALA A 158 0.67 10.34 -16.30
N GLY A 159 1.19 11.51 -15.87
CA GLY A 159 1.47 12.66 -16.75
C GLY A 159 0.30 13.63 -16.96
N GLU A 160 -0.84 13.41 -16.34
CA GLU A 160 -2.00 14.31 -16.38
C GLU A 160 -2.38 14.78 -14.98
N VAL A 161 -2.95 15.99 -14.87
CA VAL A 161 -3.53 16.47 -13.61
C VAL A 161 -4.95 15.92 -13.50
N VAL A 162 -5.21 15.13 -12.48
CA VAL A 162 -6.48 14.43 -12.28
C VAL A 162 -7.14 14.79 -10.95
N ALA A 163 -8.44 14.62 -10.87
CA ALA A 163 -9.18 14.72 -9.61
C ALA A 163 -8.74 13.62 -8.63
N VAL A 164 -8.76 13.92 -7.34
CA VAL A 164 -8.38 13.02 -6.26
C VAL A 164 -9.53 12.91 -5.26
N THR A 165 -10.00 11.70 -5.00
CA THR A 165 -10.99 11.42 -3.96
C THR A 165 -10.29 11.07 -2.66
N ARG A 166 -10.68 11.69 -1.56
CA ARG A 166 -10.28 11.30 -0.22
C ARG A 166 -11.24 10.25 0.32
N TYR A 167 -10.68 9.17 0.82
CA TYR A 167 -11.40 8.17 1.60
C TYR A 167 -10.98 8.24 3.06
N VAL A 168 -11.88 7.85 3.98
CA VAL A 168 -11.62 7.83 5.42
C VAL A 168 -12.27 6.63 6.07
N ILE A 169 -11.58 6.09 7.08
CA ILE A 169 -12.12 5.12 8.04
C ILE A 169 -11.73 5.58 9.45
N LEU A 170 -12.68 5.52 10.37
CA LEU A 170 -12.45 5.90 11.76
C LEU A 170 -12.05 4.66 12.57
N ASN A 171 -11.27 4.88 13.62
CA ASN A 171 -10.93 3.82 14.56
C ASN A 171 -12.20 3.33 15.26
N PRO A 172 -12.59 2.06 15.09
CA PRO A 172 -13.84 1.54 15.66
C PRO A 172 -13.87 1.58 17.18
N ALA A 173 -12.73 1.56 17.86
CA ALA A 173 -12.65 1.66 19.31
C ALA A 173 -13.06 3.05 19.83
N LEU A 174 -13.00 4.08 18.98
CA LEU A 174 -13.32 5.47 19.36
C LEU A 174 -14.73 5.90 18.93
N ILE A 175 -15.49 5.05 18.23
CA ILE A 175 -16.85 5.35 17.75
C ILE A 175 -17.91 4.86 18.76
N GLY A 176 -17.52 4.06 19.75
CA GLY A 176 -18.41 3.36 20.69
C GLY A 176 -18.69 4.09 22.04
N GLU A 177 -18.39 5.40 22.14
CA GLU A 177 -18.78 6.22 23.30
C GLU A 177 -19.86 7.24 22.94
#